data_5eb5c0716c35c920b9991a296669bc61
#
_entry.id   5eb5c0716c35c920b9991a296669bc61
#
_cell.length_a   1.000
_cell.length_b   1.000
_cell.length_c   1.000
_cell.angle_alpha   90.00
_cell.angle_beta   90.00
_cell.angle_gamma   90.00
#
_symmetry.space_group_name_H-M   'P 1'
#
loop_
_entity.id
_entity.type
_entity.pdbx_description
1 polymer ?
#
loop_
_entity_poly.entity_id
_entity_poly.type
_entity_poly.pdbx_seq_one_letter_code
_entity_poly.pdbx_strand_id
1 'polypeptide(L)'
;MSAGTTRRAVLAAIAGLALAPLAHAQDPRASEAQAAARAWLAIADKLDAEASYEAAGPRFRQALTPSRWNDAVKLIRFPLGALMQRTVNQTTFTTKLPGQPDSDYALIAYRTSWANKNVGRELLTLERVGGKWQVVGYVIQ
;
A
#
# COMPACT_ATOMS: atom_id res chain seq x y z
N MET A 1 58.80 46.81 -29.79
CA MET A 1 58.11 45.73 -30.44
C MET A 1 57.62 44.79 -29.36
N SER A 2 56.36 44.88 -28.95
CA SER A 2 55.80 43.95 -27.99
C SER A 2 54.82 43.03 -28.71
N ALA A 3 55.13 41.78 -28.73
CA ALA A 3 54.25 40.75 -29.26
C ALA A 3 53.18 40.43 -28.19
N GLY A 4 51.96 40.88 -28.42
CA GLY A 4 50.84 40.56 -27.55
C GLY A 4 50.44 39.13 -27.71
N THR A 5 50.74 38.32 -26.70
CA THR A 5 50.27 36.96 -26.65
C THR A 5 48.84 36.99 -26.10
N THR A 6 47.89 36.89 -26.99
CA THR A 6 46.49 36.72 -26.60
C THR A 6 46.27 35.30 -26.08
N ARG A 7 46.23 35.13 -24.75
CA ARG A 7 45.80 33.90 -24.13
C ARG A 7 44.29 33.77 -24.31
N ARG A 8 43.89 32.96 -25.26
CA ARG A 8 42.52 32.49 -25.36
C ARG A 8 42.26 31.50 -24.20
N ALA A 9 41.54 31.98 -23.19
CA ALA A 9 41.00 31.09 -22.18
C ALA A 9 39.90 30.25 -22.82
N VAL A 10 40.18 28.98 -23.05
CA VAL A 10 39.15 28.00 -23.40
C VAL A 10 38.41 27.66 -22.14
N LEU A 11 37.23 28.26 -21.94
CA LEU A 11 36.28 27.81 -20.94
C LEU A 11 35.66 26.51 -21.42
N ALA A 12 36.20 25.38 -20.95
CA ALA A 12 35.53 24.10 -21.09
C ALA A 12 34.33 24.13 -20.15
N ALA A 13 33.14 24.37 -20.70
CA ALA A 13 31.91 24.14 -19.99
C ALA A 13 31.76 22.63 -19.83
N ILE A 14 32.11 22.11 -18.65
CA ILE A 14 31.74 20.78 -18.24
C ILE A 14 30.24 20.84 -18.00
N ALA A 15 29.45 20.46 -19.00
CA ALA A 15 28.05 20.16 -18.80
C ALA A 15 28.02 18.93 -17.91
N GLY A 16 27.86 19.17 -16.61
CA GLY A 16 27.56 18.13 -15.66
C GLY A 16 26.22 17.50 -16.07
N LEU A 17 26.26 16.31 -16.67
CA LEU A 17 25.08 15.47 -16.73
C LEU A 17 24.73 15.17 -15.28
N ALA A 18 23.79 15.90 -14.72
CA ALA A 18 23.11 15.49 -13.52
C ALA A 18 22.35 14.20 -13.90
N LEU A 19 22.88 13.06 -13.49
CA LEU A 19 22.15 11.81 -13.47
C LEU A 19 21.02 12.03 -12.46
N ALA A 20 19.86 12.48 -12.94
CA ALA A 20 18.64 12.38 -12.14
C ALA A 20 18.46 10.91 -11.78
N PRO A 21 18.30 10.57 -10.48
CA PRO A 21 17.96 9.20 -10.11
C PRO A 21 16.78 8.80 -10.96
N LEU A 22 16.87 7.68 -11.67
CA LEU A 22 15.73 7.07 -12.33
C LEU A 22 14.73 6.76 -11.21
N ALA A 23 13.78 7.69 -10.97
CA ALA A 23 12.62 7.40 -10.19
C ALA A 23 11.92 6.26 -10.94
N HIS A 24 11.95 5.04 -10.38
CA HIS A 24 11.11 3.97 -10.86
C HIS A 24 9.69 4.51 -10.84
N ALA A 25 9.10 4.72 -12.03
CA ALA A 25 7.72 5.13 -12.12
C ALA A 25 6.89 4.08 -11.40
N GLN A 26 6.30 4.46 -10.28
CA GLN A 26 5.40 3.61 -9.54
C GLN A 26 4.23 3.26 -10.45
N ASP A 27 3.81 1.99 -10.47
CA ASP A 27 2.61 1.56 -11.18
C ASP A 27 1.45 2.49 -10.78
N PRO A 28 0.78 3.17 -11.75
CA PRO A 28 -0.33 4.07 -11.44
C PRO A 28 -1.45 3.39 -10.64
N ARG A 29 -1.63 2.08 -10.80
CA ARG A 29 -2.59 1.30 -10.02
C ARG A 29 -2.25 1.26 -8.53
N ALA A 30 -0.96 1.38 -8.17
CA ALA A 30 -0.52 1.34 -6.79
C ALA A 30 -1.12 2.47 -5.96
N SER A 31 -1.13 3.67 -6.49
CA SER A 31 -1.71 4.85 -5.84
C SER A 31 -3.21 4.67 -5.58
N GLU A 32 -3.96 4.16 -6.56
CA GLU A 32 -5.40 3.90 -6.44
C GLU A 32 -5.69 2.78 -5.42
N ALA A 33 -4.97 1.66 -5.51
CA ALA A 33 -5.15 0.54 -4.61
C ALA A 33 -4.79 0.91 -3.17
N GLN A 34 -3.70 1.63 -2.96
CA GLN A 34 -3.30 2.12 -1.64
C GLN A 34 -4.29 3.13 -1.05
N ALA A 35 -4.90 3.98 -1.88
CA ALA A 35 -5.94 4.90 -1.43
C ALA A 35 -7.18 4.15 -0.95
N ALA A 36 -7.64 3.15 -1.70
CA ALA A 36 -8.76 2.29 -1.29
C ALA A 36 -8.44 1.52 -0.01
N ALA A 37 -7.23 1.00 0.11
CA ALA A 37 -6.76 0.30 1.30
C ALA A 37 -6.76 1.21 2.54
N ARG A 38 -6.24 2.43 2.43
CA ARG A 38 -6.25 3.41 3.53
C ARG A 38 -7.65 3.74 3.99
N ALA A 39 -8.57 3.95 3.05
CA ALA A 39 -9.95 4.26 3.38
C ALA A 39 -10.61 3.13 4.18
N TRP A 40 -10.40 1.88 3.76
CA TRP A 40 -10.96 0.73 4.48
C TRP A 40 -10.28 0.52 5.84
N LEU A 41 -8.96 0.61 5.90
CA LEU A 41 -8.21 0.46 7.16
C LEU A 41 -8.62 1.53 8.19
N ALA A 42 -8.92 2.74 7.77
CA ALA A 42 -9.44 3.78 8.66
C ALA A 42 -10.77 3.37 9.33
N ILE A 43 -11.62 2.65 8.62
CA ILE A 43 -12.86 2.10 9.18
C ILE A 43 -12.54 0.95 10.14
N ALA A 44 -11.69 0.02 9.73
CA ALA A 44 -11.30 -1.14 10.53
C ALA A 44 -10.59 -0.73 11.84
N ASP A 45 -9.78 0.31 11.81
CA ASP A 45 -9.06 0.82 12.98
C ASP A 45 -10.00 1.40 14.07
N LYS A 46 -11.22 1.77 13.71
CA LYS A 46 -12.26 2.19 14.66
C LYS A 46 -12.86 1.02 15.43
N LEU A 47 -12.47 -0.22 15.10
CA LEU A 47 -12.99 -1.45 15.70
C LEU A 47 -14.49 -1.66 15.46
N ASP A 48 -15.04 -0.99 14.46
CA ASP A 48 -16.41 -1.17 14.02
C ASP A 48 -16.48 -2.32 13.01
N ALA A 49 -16.79 -3.50 13.51
CA ALA A 49 -16.84 -4.71 12.69
C ALA A 49 -17.92 -4.64 11.62
N GLU A 50 -19.10 -4.11 11.94
CA GLU A 50 -20.20 -3.97 10.99
C GLU A 50 -19.83 -3.02 9.86
N ALA A 51 -19.34 -1.82 10.17
CA ALA A 51 -18.97 -0.83 9.16
C ALA A 51 -17.83 -1.32 8.25
N SER A 52 -16.81 -1.97 8.81
CA SER A 52 -15.70 -2.52 8.01
C SER A 52 -16.12 -3.71 7.15
N TYR A 53 -17.04 -4.54 7.64
CA TYR A 53 -17.63 -5.63 6.87
C TYR A 53 -18.43 -5.11 5.66
N GLU A 54 -19.28 -4.13 5.87
CA GLU A 54 -20.09 -3.53 4.82
C GLU A 54 -19.26 -2.78 3.78
N ALA A 55 -18.16 -2.15 4.21
CA ALA A 55 -17.24 -1.43 3.34
C ALA A 55 -16.32 -2.34 2.53
N ALA A 56 -16.21 -3.63 2.88
CA ALA A 56 -15.42 -4.60 2.15
C ALA A 56 -16.11 -5.03 0.84
N GLY A 57 -15.32 -5.64 -0.04
CA GLY A 57 -15.83 -6.14 -1.31
C GLY A 57 -16.75 -7.37 -1.17
N PRO A 58 -17.51 -7.70 -2.22
CA PRO A 58 -18.45 -8.83 -2.17
C PRO A 58 -17.78 -10.16 -1.83
N ARG A 59 -16.58 -10.39 -2.34
CA ARG A 59 -15.82 -11.62 -2.10
C ARG A 59 -15.43 -11.78 -0.63
N PHE A 60 -15.10 -10.70 0.06
CA PHE A 60 -14.85 -10.69 1.49
C PHE A 60 -16.11 -11.15 2.26
N ARG A 61 -17.26 -10.58 1.92
CA ARG A 61 -18.54 -10.92 2.56
C ARG A 61 -19.03 -12.31 2.24
N GLN A 62 -18.64 -12.87 1.08
CA GLN A 62 -18.92 -14.26 0.73
C GLN A 62 -18.04 -15.26 1.50
N ALA A 63 -16.79 -14.87 1.77
CA ALA A 63 -15.82 -15.71 2.47
C ALA A 63 -16.03 -15.75 3.98
N LEU A 64 -16.57 -14.69 4.58
CA LEU A 64 -16.77 -14.52 6.00
C LEU A 64 -18.21 -14.12 6.32
N THR A 65 -18.78 -14.71 7.36
CA THR A 65 -20.03 -14.21 7.92
C THR A 65 -19.77 -12.96 8.78
N PRO A 66 -20.76 -12.07 8.98
CA PRO A 66 -20.64 -10.94 9.90
C PRO A 66 -20.18 -11.34 11.29
N SER A 67 -20.68 -12.46 11.81
CA SER A 67 -20.29 -13.00 13.12
C SER A 67 -18.83 -13.39 13.20
N ARG A 68 -18.31 -14.11 12.18
CA ARG A 68 -16.89 -14.49 12.12
C ARG A 68 -15.98 -13.28 12.01
N TRP A 69 -16.36 -12.28 11.25
CA TRP A 69 -15.59 -11.05 11.16
C TRP A 69 -15.57 -10.29 12.49
N ASN A 70 -16.71 -10.17 13.14
CA ASN A 70 -16.81 -9.57 14.47
C ASN A 70 -15.92 -10.29 15.49
N ASP A 71 -15.91 -11.61 15.49
CA ASP A 71 -15.03 -12.40 16.36
C ASP A 71 -13.56 -12.16 16.06
N ALA A 72 -13.18 -12.11 14.79
CA ALA A 72 -11.81 -11.80 14.38
C ALA A 72 -11.36 -10.42 14.84
N VAL A 73 -12.20 -9.40 14.72
CA VAL A 73 -11.91 -8.04 15.20
C VAL A 73 -11.67 -8.06 16.72
N LYS A 74 -12.53 -8.75 17.47
CA LYS A 74 -12.41 -8.83 18.92
C LYS A 74 -11.19 -9.62 19.38
N LEU A 75 -10.89 -10.72 18.72
CA LEU A 75 -9.82 -11.62 19.15
C LEU A 75 -8.43 -11.20 18.64
N ILE A 76 -8.35 -10.56 17.50
CA ILE A 76 -7.07 -10.25 16.84
C ILE A 76 -6.77 -8.76 16.88
N ARG A 77 -7.69 -7.92 16.41
CA ARG A 77 -7.41 -6.48 16.28
C ARG A 77 -7.54 -5.71 17.60
N PHE A 78 -8.59 -5.97 18.35
CA PHE A 78 -8.87 -5.26 19.60
C PHE A 78 -7.71 -5.33 20.61
N PRO A 79 -7.06 -6.50 20.85
CA PRO A 79 -5.95 -6.60 21.81
C PRO A 79 -4.71 -5.80 21.43
N LEU A 80 -4.55 -5.42 20.15
CA LEU A 80 -3.39 -4.67 19.68
C LEU A 80 -3.41 -3.20 20.16
N GLY A 81 -4.59 -2.68 20.48
CA GLY A 81 -4.76 -1.31 20.91
C GLY A 81 -4.73 -0.30 19.78
N ALA A 82 -4.50 0.95 20.11
CA ALA A 82 -4.48 2.05 19.14
C ALA A 82 -3.39 1.90 18.10
N LEU A 83 -3.70 2.26 16.85
CA LEU A 83 -2.72 2.38 15.79
C LEU A 83 -1.72 3.50 16.14
N MET A 84 -0.43 3.17 16.10
CA MET A 84 0.65 4.13 16.32
C MET A 84 1.29 4.58 15.00
N GLN A 85 1.62 3.63 14.14
CA GLN A 85 2.25 3.91 12.85
C GLN A 85 1.94 2.80 11.85
N ARG A 86 1.72 3.17 10.59
CA ARG A 86 1.54 2.24 9.47
C ARG A 86 2.28 2.76 8.25
N THR A 87 3.11 1.92 7.66
CA THR A 87 3.88 2.25 6.46
C THR A 87 3.70 1.16 5.43
N VAL A 88 3.46 1.54 4.16
CA VAL A 88 3.44 0.59 3.06
C VAL A 88 4.85 0.05 2.87
N ASN A 89 4.98 -1.28 2.94
CA ASN A 89 6.24 -1.96 2.71
C ASN A 89 6.36 -2.44 1.26
N GLN A 90 5.27 -2.99 0.70
CA GLN A 90 5.26 -3.52 -0.66
C GLN A 90 3.85 -3.51 -1.22
N THR A 91 3.74 -3.24 -2.52
CA THR A 91 2.50 -3.38 -3.29
C THR A 91 2.77 -4.27 -4.49
N THR A 92 2.01 -5.33 -4.64
CA THR A 92 2.14 -6.32 -5.71
C THR A 92 0.82 -6.50 -6.42
N PHE A 93 0.86 -6.64 -7.74
CA PHE A 93 -0.32 -6.93 -8.56
C PHE A 93 -0.21 -8.32 -9.14
N THR A 94 -1.33 -9.03 -9.19
CA THR A 94 -1.42 -10.35 -9.78
C THR A 94 -2.82 -10.60 -10.32
N THR A 95 -2.92 -11.46 -11.32
CA THR A 95 -4.22 -11.92 -11.82
C THR A 95 -4.61 -13.29 -11.27
N LYS A 96 -3.70 -13.93 -10.53
CA LYS A 96 -3.89 -15.29 -10.00
C LYS A 96 -3.58 -15.33 -8.52
N LEU A 97 -4.55 -15.78 -7.73
CA LEU A 97 -4.38 -16.12 -6.32
C LEU A 97 -4.80 -17.55 -6.08
N PRO A 98 -4.07 -18.31 -5.26
CA PRO A 98 -4.44 -19.69 -4.93
C PRO A 98 -5.87 -19.79 -4.39
N GLY A 99 -6.68 -20.68 -4.98
CA GLY A 99 -8.05 -20.92 -4.55
C GLY A 99 -9.05 -19.82 -4.91
N GLN A 100 -8.65 -18.82 -5.69
CA GLN A 100 -9.51 -17.72 -6.12
C GLN A 100 -9.64 -17.70 -7.65
N PRO A 101 -10.75 -17.21 -8.20
CA PRO A 101 -10.87 -17.02 -9.65
C PRO A 101 -9.88 -15.95 -10.13
N ASP A 102 -9.51 -16.05 -11.42
CA ASP A 102 -8.67 -15.05 -12.07
C ASP A 102 -9.39 -13.69 -12.05
N SER A 103 -8.68 -12.67 -11.60
CA SER A 103 -9.18 -11.30 -11.51
C SER A 103 -7.99 -10.34 -11.35
N ASP A 104 -8.25 -9.05 -11.29
CA ASP A 104 -7.22 -8.08 -10.95
C ASP A 104 -7.11 -7.94 -9.43
N TYR A 105 -6.00 -8.38 -8.87
CA TYR A 105 -5.72 -8.31 -7.43
C TYR A 105 -4.54 -7.39 -7.13
N ALA A 106 -4.64 -6.70 -6.01
CA ALA A 106 -3.54 -5.98 -5.40
C ALA A 106 -3.28 -6.55 -4.01
N LEU A 107 -2.02 -6.84 -3.71
CA LEU A 107 -1.58 -7.25 -2.38
C LEU A 107 -0.72 -6.14 -1.81
N ILE A 108 -1.13 -5.59 -0.68
CA ILE A 108 -0.42 -4.51 -0.01
C ILE A 108 0.03 -5.00 1.35
N ALA A 109 1.34 -5.05 1.53
CA ALA A 109 1.96 -5.39 2.81
C ALA A 109 2.35 -4.10 3.54
N TYR A 110 2.00 -4.04 4.81
CA TYR A 110 2.31 -2.92 5.70
C TYR A 110 3.23 -3.37 6.82
N ARG A 111 4.11 -2.48 7.22
CA ARG A 111 4.75 -2.53 8.53
C ARG A 111 3.96 -1.62 9.46
N THR A 112 3.47 -2.20 10.55
CA THR A 112 2.53 -1.50 11.43
C THR A 112 2.96 -1.67 12.88
N SER A 113 2.79 -0.63 13.68
CA SER A 113 2.91 -0.68 15.13
C SER A 113 1.62 -0.22 15.79
N TRP A 114 1.24 -0.91 16.83
CA TRP A 114 0.10 -0.59 17.69
C TRP A 114 0.57 -0.39 19.13
N ALA A 115 -0.26 0.20 19.95
CA ALA A 115 0.07 0.47 21.35
C ALA A 115 0.56 -0.77 22.11
N ASN A 116 -0.01 -1.95 21.83
CA ASN A 116 0.33 -3.21 22.50
C ASN A 116 1.18 -4.17 21.65
N LYS A 117 1.59 -3.75 20.45
CA LYS A 117 2.48 -4.52 19.57
C LYS A 117 3.37 -3.57 18.77
N ASN A 118 4.65 -3.51 19.14
CA ASN A 118 5.61 -2.56 18.55
C ASN A 118 5.89 -2.80 17.07
N VAL A 119 5.91 -4.05 16.63
CA VAL A 119 6.18 -4.42 15.24
C VAL A 119 5.24 -5.53 14.82
N GLY A 120 4.44 -5.24 13.82
CA GLY A 120 3.55 -6.19 13.18
C GLY A 120 3.51 -6.00 11.68
N ARG A 121 2.90 -6.94 11.02
CA ARG A 121 2.65 -6.90 9.58
C ARG A 121 1.16 -7.01 9.33
N GLU A 122 0.70 -6.19 8.39
CA GLU A 122 -0.64 -6.33 7.84
C GLU A 122 -0.53 -6.67 6.37
N LEU A 123 -1.33 -7.60 5.91
CA LEU A 123 -1.48 -7.91 4.50
C LEU A 123 -2.93 -7.67 4.10
N LEU A 124 -3.11 -6.74 3.18
CA LEU A 124 -4.41 -6.41 2.62
C LEU A 124 -4.47 -6.88 1.17
N THR A 125 -5.49 -7.64 0.84
CA THR A 125 -5.76 -8.06 -0.53
C THR A 125 -6.98 -7.31 -1.05
N LEU A 126 -6.82 -6.69 -2.21
CA LEU A 126 -7.89 -5.98 -2.89
C LEU A 126 -8.16 -6.61 -4.26
N GLU A 127 -9.38 -6.53 -4.70
CA GLU A 127 -9.81 -6.93 -6.05
C GLU A 127 -10.41 -5.72 -6.75
N ARG A 128 -10.11 -5.57 -8.02
CA ARG A 128 -10.71 -4.52 -8.85
C ARG A 128 -12.04 -5.01 -9.39
N VAL A 129 -13.11 -4.40 -8.93
CA VAL A 129 -14.48 -4.72 -9.31
C VAL A 129 -15.17 -3.47 -9.87
N GLY A 130 -15.62 -3.51 -11.11
CA GLY A 130 -16.27 -2.36 -11.74
C GLY A 130 -15.39 -1.10 -11.77
N GLY A 131 -14.08 -1.27 -11.93
CA GLY A 131 -13.11 -0.17 -11.94
C GLY A 131 -12.71 0.36 -10.58
N LYS A 132 -13.21 -0.24 -9.48
CA LYS A 132 -12.90 0.16 -8.10
C LYS A 132 -12.16 -0.95 -7.36
N TRP A 133 -11.13 -0.58 -6.59
CA TRP A 133 -10.44 -1.48 -5.70
C TRP A 133 -11.27 -1.70 -4.43
N GLN A 134 -11.52 -2.95 -4.10
CA GLN A 134 -12.31 -3.34 -2.93
C GLN A 134 -11.55 -4.38 -2.11
N VAL A 135 -11.62 -4.28 -0.80
CA VAL A 135 -10.94 -5.22 0.10
C VAL A 135 -11.61 -6.58 0.06
N VAL A 136 -10.82 -7.63 -0.17
CA VAL A 136 -11.28 -9.02 -0.20
C VAL A 136 -10.59 -9.90 0.82
N GLY A 137 -9.51 -9.43 1.44
CA GLY A 137 -8.79 -10.14 2.49
C GLY A 137 -7.98 -9.22 3.38
N TYR A 138 -7.85 -9.58 4.64
CA TYR A 138 -7.06 -8.84 5.63
C TYR A 138 -6.47 -9.81 6.64
N VAL A 139 -5.16 -9.75 6.80
CA VAL A 139 -4.41 -10.61 7.74
C VAL A 139 -3.46 -9.75 8.56
N ILE A 140 -3.41 -9.99 9.85
CA ILE A 140 -2.42 -9.43 10.79
C ILE A 140 -1.48 -10.54 11.23
N GLN A 141 -0.18 -10.26 11.14
CA GLN A 141 0.89 -11.18 11.54
C GLN A 141 1.80 -10.57 12.60
#